data_e220d88ffaabf92a0f40dbcf5898bcc6
#
_entry.id   e220d88ffaabf92a0f40dbcf5898bcc6
#
_cell.length_a   1.000
_cell.length_b   1.000
_cell.length_c   1.000
_cell.angle_alpha   90.00
_cell.angle_beta   90.00
_cell.angle_gamma   90.00
#
_symmetry.space_group_name_H-M   'P 1'
#
loop_
_entity.id
_entity.type
_entity.pdbx_description
1 polymer ?
#
loop_
_entity_poly.entity_id
_entity_poly.type
_entity_poly.pdbx_seq_one_letter_code
_entity_poly.pdbx_strand_id
1 'polypeptide(L)'
;MKKSVIDTDVIATYAGSVAVECFGIVGMAAVSMKDGLVKLLRKDSLKHGISVTITEDNRIRLNFHVIVAYGVNISTIADNLVSNVKYKVEDFTGMEIEKINIYVEGVRAID
;
A
#
# COMPACT_ATOMS: atom_id res chain seq x y z
N MET A 1 -1.50 1.38 32.05
CA MET A 1 -0.46 1.22 31.09
C MET A 1 -0.72 2.07 29.85
N LYS A 2 0.35 2.52 29.32
CA LYS A 2 0.25 3.42 28.23
C LYS A 2 0.32 2.68 26.94
N LYS A 3 -0.64 2.91 26.14
CA LYS A 3 -0.65 2.27 24.84
C LYS A 3 -0.08 3.21 23.81
N SER A 4 0.88 2.75 23.09
CA SER A 4 1.40 3.52 22.01
C SER A 4 0.43 3.42 20.86
N VAL A 5 -0.05 4.56 20.40
CA VAL A 5 -1.02 4.58 19.30
C VAL A 5 -0.38 5.28 18.13
N ILE A 6 -0.27 4.56 17.02
CA ILE A 6 0.19 5.14 15.77
C ILE A 6 -1.05 5.42 14.93
N ASP A 7 -1.17 6.66 14.49
CA ASP A 7 -2.27 7.07 13.65
C ASP A 7 -2.27 6.25 12.36
N THR A 8 -3.43 5.74 11.97
CA THR A 8 -3.52 4.96 10.73
C THR A 8 -3.12 5.77 9.51
N ASP A 9 -3.31 7.09 9.53
CA ASP A 9 -2.83 7.93 8.43
C ASP A 9 -1.30 7.91 8.33
N VAL A 10 -0.62 7.87 9.47
CA VAL A 10 0.84 7.78 9.47
C VAL A 10 1.29 6.45 8.89
N ILE A 11 0.62 5.37 9.29
CA ILE A 11 0.94 4.04 8.75
C ILE A 11 0.69 4.02 7.25
N ALA A 12 -0.43 4.57 6.79
CA ALA A 12 -0.77 4.58 5.37
C ALA A 12 0.24 5.39 4.57
N THR A 13 0.64 6.55 5.09
CA THR A 13 1.61 7.39 4.41
C THR A 13 2.95 6.68 4.29
N TYR A 14 3.39 6.05 5.37
CA TYR A 14 4.66 5.33 5.36
C TYR A 14 4.59 4.12 4.42
N ALA A 15 3.53 3.33 4.52
CA ALA A 15 3.36 2.15 3.67
C ALA A 15 3.32 2.55 2.20
N GLY A 16 2.66 3.66 1.88
CA GLY A 16 2.61 4.16 0.51
C GLY A 16 3.98 4.57 -0.01
N SER A 17 4.79 5.21 0.84
CA SER A 17 6.13 5.61 0.42
C SER A 17 7.02 4.40 0.16
N VAL A 18 6.85 3.34 0.94
CA VAL A 18 7.58 2.10 0.71
C VAL A 18 7.11 1.44 -0.60
N ALA A 19 5.80 1.43 -0.82
CA ALA A 19 5.23 0.76 -1.98
C ALA A 19 5.70 1.37 -3.29
N VAL A 20 5.72 2.70 -3.39
CA VAL A 20 6.06 3.35 -4.67
C VAL A 20 7.53 3.21 -5.03
N GLU A 21 8.36 2.77 -4.09
CA GLU A 21 9.76 2.51 -4.40
C GLU A 21 10.02 1.07 -4.81
N CYS A 22 8.99 0.23 -4.74
CA CYS A 22 9.14 -1.16 -5.11
C CYS A 22 9.17 -1.33 -6.61
N PHE A 23 9.93 -2.33 -7.07
CA PHE A 23 10.05 -2.64 -8.47
C PHE A 23 8.67 -2.89 -9.11
N GLY A 24 8.44 -2.26 -10.24
CA GLY A 24 7.22 -2.48 -11.02
C GLY A 24 6.01 -1.67 -10.58
N ILE A 25 6.11 -0.94 -9.48
CA ILE A 25 5.00 -0.09 -9.03
C ILE A 25 5.17 1.29 -9.66
N VAL A 26 4.19 1.69 -10.46
CA VAL A 26 4.17 3.04 -11.04
C VAL A 26 3.69 4.04 -10.00
N GLY A 27 2.70 3.65 -9.21
CA GLY A 27 2.19 4.51 -8.15
C GLY A 27 0.98 3.93 -7.49
N MET A 28 0.42 4.70 -6.56
CA MET A 28 -0.81 4.36 -5.88
C MET A 28 -2.00 4.92 -6.65
N ALA A 29 -3.15 4.30 -6.49
CA ALA A 29 -4.35 4.70 -7.21
C ALA A 29 -5.50 4.94 -6.25
N ALA A 30 -6.36 5.87 -6.62
CA ALA A 30 -7.65 6.05 -5.99
C ALA A 30 -8.72 5.65 -6.99
N VAL A 31 -9.75 4.94 -6.51
CA VAL A 31 -10.85 4.52 -7.36
C VAL A 31 -12.10 5.25 -6.87
N SER A 32 -12.78 5.93 -7.79
CA SER A 32 -13.99 6.66 -7.44
C SER A 32 -15.12 5.68 -7.19
N MET A 33 -15.74 5.78 -6.03
CA MET A 33 -16.88 4.93 -5.68
C MET A 33 -18.09 5.25 -6.54
N LYS A 34 -18.13 6.46 -7.08
CA LYS A 34 -19.30 6.92 -7.83
C LYS A 34 -19.31 6.42 -9.27
N ASP A 35 -18.17 6.50 -9.95
CA ASP A 35 -18.11 6.17 -11.37
C ASP A 35 -17.03 5.16 -11.73
N GLY A 36 -16.31 4.66 -10.73
CA GLY A 36 -15.29 3.64 -10.96
C GLY A 36 -14.03 4.14 -11.63
N LEU A 37 -13.87 5.45 -11.80
CA LEU A 37 -12.68 5.97 -12.44
C LEU A 37 -11.46 5.77 -11.56
N VAL A 38 -10.36 5.40 -12.20
CA VAL A 38 -9.09 5.16 -11.53
C VAL A 38 -8.19 6.35 -11.75
N LYS A 39 -7.64 6.87 -10.65
CA LYS A 39 -6.77 8.04 -10.68
C LYS A 39 -5.43 7.70 -10.07
N LEU A 40 -4.34 8.04 -10.78
CA LEU A 40 -3.01 7.90 -10.23
C LEU A 40 -2.78 9.00 -9.18
N LEU A 41 -2.39 8.59 -7.98
CA LEU A 41 -2.22 9.53 -6.89
C LEU A 41 -0.87 10.21 -6.93
N ARG A 42 -0.86 11.48 -6.52
CA ARG A 42 0.37 12.25 -6.41
C ARG A 42 1.11 11.85 -5.13
N LYS A 43 2.38 12.21 -5.06
CA LYS A 43 3.23 11.83 -3.93
C LYS A 43 2.69 12.27 -2.58
N ASP A 44 2.02 13.41 -2.54
CA ASP A 44 1.49 13.93 -1.28
C ASP A 44 0.14 13.33 -0.90
N SER A 45 -0.38 12.42 -1.72
CA SER A 45 -1.71 11.82 -1.51
C SER A 45 -1.68 10.30 -1.51
N LEU A 46 -0.51 9.69 -1.35
CA LEU A 46 -0.36 8.24 -1.47
C LEU A 46 -1.25 7.48 -0.51
N LYS A 47 -1.49 8.03 0.67
CA LYS A 47 -2.31 7.35 1.67
C LYS A 47 -3.73 7.10 1.21
N HIS A 48 -4.22 7.85 0.23
CA HIS A 48 -5.58 7.67 -0.26
C HIS A 48 -5.75 6.40 -1.10
N GLY A 49 -4.65 5.75 -1.47
CA GLY A 49 -4.70 4.47 -2.15
C GLY A 49 -4.49 3.29 -1.20
N ILE A 50 -4.48 3.54 0.10
CA ILE A 50 -4.19 2.50 1.09
C ILE A 50 -5.25 2.53 2.18
N SER A 51 -5.77 1.35 2.52
CA SER A 51 -6.64 1.20 3.69
C SER A 51 -5.86 0.50 4.77
N VAL A 52 -5.91 1.05 5.97
CA VAL A 52 -5.24 0.47 7.14
C VAL A 52 -6.31 0.12 8.17
N THR A 53 -6.32 -1.14 8.60
CA THR A 53 -7.22 -1.61 9.64
C THR A 53 -6.39 -2.21 10.76
N ILE A 54 -6.67 -1.79 11.98
CA ILE A 54 -6.04 -2.38 13.16
C ILE A 54 -7.03 -3.39 13.73
N THR A 55 -6.61 -4.63 13.86
CA THR A 55 -7.49 -5.70 14.34
C THR A 55 -7.62 -5.65 15.86
N GLU A 56 -8.57 -6.44 16.37
CA GLU A 56 -8.79 -6.49 17.81
C GLU A 56 -7.57 -6.99 18.60
N ASP A 57 -6.76 -7.82 17.97
CA ASP A 57 -5.55 -8.33 18.61
C ASP A 57 -4.32 -7.52 18.20
N ASN A 58 -4.53 -6.27 17.79
CA ASN A 58 -3.46 -5.30 17.52
C ASN A 58 -2.55 -5.70 16.39
N ARG A 59 -3.11 -6.31 15.34
CA ARG A 59 -2.38 -6.57 14.12
C ARG A 59 -2.89 -5.66 13.02
N ILE A 60 -2.12 -5.53 11.96
CA ILE A 60 -2.41 -4.59 10.88
C ILE A 60 -2.88 -5.34 9.64
N ARG A 61 -3.94 -4.85 9.03
CA ARG A 61 -4.35 -5.28 7.70
C ARG A 61 -4.19 -4.10 6.75
N LEU A 62 -3.58 -4.35 5.61
CA LEU A 62 -3.34 -3.31 4.61
C LEU A 62 -3.96 -3.71 3.29
N ASN A 63 -4.62 -2.76 2.65
CA ASN A 63 -5.09 -2.92 1.28
C ASN A 63 -4.43 -1.83 0.44
N PHE A 64 -3.77 -2.24 -0.63
CA PHE A 64 -3.10 -1.32 -1.55
C PHE A 64 -3.83 -1.32 -2.88
N HIS A 65 -4.07 -0.13 -3.40
CA HIS A 65 -4.57 0.04 -4.76
C HIS A 65 -3.42 0.64 -5.56
N VAL A 66 -2.93 -0.10 -6.55
CA VAL A 66 -1.69 0.26 -7.25
C VAL A 66 -1.87 0.28 -8.75
N ILE A 67 -0.99 1.01 -9.41
CA ILE A 67 -0.82 0.97 -10.85
C ILE A 67 0.56 0.39 -11.09
N VAL A 68 0.63 -0.63 -11.95
CA VAL A 68 1.88 -1.36 -12.19
C VAL A 68 2.40 -1.08 -13.59
N ALA A 69 3.68 -1.38 -13.79
CA ALA A 69 4.33 -1.18 -15.07
C ALA A 69 3.91 -2.25 -16.06
N TYR A 70 3.67 -1.83 -17.29
CA TYR A 70 3.33 -2.75 -18.38
C TYR A 70 4.51 -3.67 -18.66
N GLY A 71 4.21 -4.94 -18.87
CA GLY A 71 5.23 -5.91 -19.25
C GLY A 71 5.98 -6.54 -18.12
N VAL A 72 5.67 -6.18 -16.88
CA VAL A 72 6.32 -6.77 -15.70
C VAL A 72 5.41 -7.82 -15.11
N ASN A 73 6.01 -8.91 -14.63
CA ASN A 73 5.25 -10.01 -14.02
C ASN A 73 4.60 -9.54 -12.73
N ILE A 74 3.26 -9.59 -12.70
CA ILE A 74 2.49 -9.09 -11.55
C ILE A 74 2.78 -9.88 -10.28
N SER A 75 2.95 -11.20 -10.39
CA SER A 75 3.28 -12.01 -9.21
C SER A 75 4.59 -11.59 -8.59
N THR A 76 5.59 -11.29 -9.42
CA THR A 76 6.88 -10.84 -8.93
C THR A 76 6.76 -9.49 -8.24
N ILE A 77 5.99 -8.58 -8.83
CA ILE A 77 5.75 -7.27 -8.23
C ILE A 77 5.09 -7.45 -6.87
N ALA A 78 4.05 -8.28 -6.80
CA ALA A 78 3.29 -8.49 -5.58
C ALA A 78 4.15 -9.11 -4.48
N ASP A 79 4.95 -10.11 -4.82
CA ASP A 79 5.82 -10.75 -3.83
C ASP A 79 6.83 -9.76 -3.27
N ASN A 80 7.41 -8.94 -4.14
CA ASN A 80 8.40 -7.95 -3.73
C ASN A 80 7.74 -6.89 -2.85
N LEU A 81 6.56 -6.42 -3.23
CA LEU A 81 5.84 -5.41 -2.48
C LEU A 81 5.49 -5.93 -1.08
N VAL A 82 4.93 -7.14 -1.00
CA VAL A 82 4.54 -7.72 0.28
C VAL A 82 5.74 -7.85 1.20
N SER A 83 6.86 -8.38 0.68
CA SER A 83 8.06 -8.57 1.50
C SER A 83 8.60 -7.26 2.05
N ASN A 84 8.70 -6.24 1.19
CA ASN A 84 9.26 -4.96 1.61
C ASN A 84 8.34 -4.24 2.58
N VAL A 85 7.04 -4.23 2.29
CA VAL A 85 6.09 -3.54 3.14
C VAL A 85 6.01 -4.21 4.51
N LYS A 86 5.93 -5.55 4.51
CA LYS A 86 5.85 -6.27 5.76
C LYS A 86 7.04 -5.95 6.66
N TYR A 87 8.23 -6.06 6.11
CA TYR A 87 9.43 -5.82 6.89
C TYR A 87 9.48 -4.39 7.43
N LYS A 88 9.25 -3.42 6.55
CA LYS A 88 9.43 -2.02 6.92
C LYS A 88 8.32 -1.50 7.82
N VAL A 89 7.08 -1.88 7.55
CA VAL A 89 5.97 -1.42 8.38
C VAL A 89 6.01 -2.08 9.74
N GLU A 90 6.35 -3.36 9.82
CA GLU A 90 6.48 -4.02 11.13
C GLU A 90 7.59 -3.39 11.94
N ASP A 91 8.71 -3.06 11.30
CA ASP A 91 9.81 -2.41 11.99
C ASP A 91 9.41 -1.01 12.47
N PHE A 92 8.71 -0.26 11.63
CA PHE A 92 8.31 1.10 11.94
C PHE A 92 7.27 1.16 13.06
N THR A 93 6.29 0.26 13.04
CA THR A 93 5.17 0.30 13.97
C THR A 93 5.39 -0.55 15.21
N GLY A 94 6.24 -1.56 15.13
CA GLY A 94 6.37 -2.57 16.18
C GLY A 94 5.18 -3.51 16.22
N MET A 95 4.32 -3.47 15.21
CA MET A 95 3.12 -4.30 15.15
C MET A 95 3.24 -5.30 14.01
N GLU A 96 2.61 -6.44 14.20
CA GLU A 96 2.60 -7.50 13.20
C GLU A 96 1.57 -7.22 12.12
N ILE A 97 1.92 -7.49 10.87
CA ILE A 97 0.96 -7.39 9.78
C ILE A 97 0.29 -8.74 9.61
N GLU A 98 -1.03 -8.74 9.69
CA GLU A 98 -1.81 -9.95 9.52
C GLU A 98 -2.02 -10.27 8.05
N LYS A 99 -2.31 -9.24 7.24
CA LYS A 99 -2.68 -9.47 5.85
C LYS A 99 -2.39 -8.24 5.01
N ILE A 100 -1.91 -8.49 3.79
CA ILE A 100 -1.72 -7.44 2.79
C ILE A 100 -2.46 -7.88 1.53
N ASN A 101 -3.40 -7.06 1.09
CA ASN A 101 -4.10 -7.26 -0.18
C ASN A 101 -3.64 -6.22 -1.17
N ILE A 102 -3.39 -6.62 -2.39
CA ILE A 102 -2.93 -5.73 -3.44
C ILE A 102 -3.95 -5.78 -4.58
N TYR A 103 -4.51 -4.62 -4.89
CA TYR A 103 -5.47 -4.47 -5.98
C TYR A 103 -4.79 -3.72 -7.11
N VAL A 104 -4.57 -4.40 -8.23
CA VAL A 104 -3.96 -3.79 -9.41
C VAL A 104 -5.07 -3.09 -10.18
N GLU A 105 -5.09 -1.78 -10.11
CA GLU A 105 -6.17 -1.00 -10.71
C GLU A 105 -5.87 -0.58 -12.15
N GLY A 106 -4.62 -0.68 -12.56
CA GLY A 106 -4.25 -0.32 -13.91
C GLY A 106 -2.83 -0.67 -14.22
N VAL A 107 -2.51 -0.60 -15.50
CA VAL A 107 -1.19 -0.91 -16.02
C VAL A 107 -0.78 0.27 -16.90
N ARG A 108 0.45 0.72 -16.75
CA ARG A 108 0.95 1.81 -17.56
C ARG A 108 2.31 1.51 -18.14
N ALA A 109 2.50 1.93 -19.37
CA ALA A 109 3.82 1.85 -19.99
C ALA A 109 4.72 2.89 -19.35
N ILE A 110 5.97 2.53 -19.13
CA ILE A 110 6.98 3.46 -18.63
C ILE A 110 7.94 3.69 -19.76
N ASP A 111 8.14 4.94 -20.13
CA ASP A 111 9.08 5.31 -21.19
C ASP A 111 10.46 5.54 -20.64
#